data_2acf16899c1c1b77a4a3206788c7eab0
#
_entry.id   2acf16899c1c1b77a4a3206788c7eab0
#
_cell.length_a   1.000
_cell.length_b   1.000
_cell.length_c   1.000
_cell.angle_alpha   90.00
_cell.angle_beta   90.00
_cell.angle_gamma   90.00
#
_symmetry.space_group_name_H-M   'P 1'
#
loop_
_entity.id
_entity.type
_entity.pdbx_description
1 polymer ?
#
loop_
_entity_poly.entity_id
_entity_poly.type
_entity_poly.pdbx_seq_one_letter_code
_entity_poly.pdbx_strand_id
1 'polypeptide(L)'
;MSLSDFIKLHPPTFHHSVEPLDADDWLCSITHKLRSALVAEADKVTFAAYHLEGPASIWWENYGAMHPAGHVTTWAEFSEAFREHHIPEGLMDRKREEFC
;
A
#
# COMPACT_ATOMS: atom_id res chain seq x y z
N MET A 1 -11.74 14.19 -2.69
CA MET A 1 -11.12 13.68 -3.93
C MET A 1 -11.66 12.31 -4.26
N SER A 2 -12.00 12.06 -5.52
CA SER A 2 -12.43 10.75 -5.97
C SER A 2 -11.25 9.91 -6.45
N LEU A 3 -11.46 8.61 -6.61
CA LEU A 3 -10.43 7.72 -7.16
C LEU A 3 -10.03 8.16 -8.57
N SER A 4 -11.00 8.60 -9.39
CA SER A 4 -10.70 9.08 -10.73
C SER A 4 -9.75 10.28 -10.72
N ASP A 5 -9.94 11.19 -9.78
CA ASP A 5 -9.06 12.35 -9.64
C ASP A 5 -7.66 11.91 -9.22
N PHE A 6 -7.56 10.93 -8.33
CA PHE A 6 -6.28 10.40 -7.88
C PHE A 6 -5.53 9.72 -9.02
N ILE A 7 -6.23 8.95 -9.84
CA ILE A 7 -5.64 8.26 -11.00
C ILE A 7 -5.00 9.27 -11.96
N LYS A 8 -5.59 10.44 -12.12
CA LYS A 8 -5.06 11.49 -13.00
C LYS A 8 -3.71 12.03 -12.55
N LEU A 9 -3.32 11.80 -11.30
CA LEU A 9 -2.03 12.21 -10.77
C LEU A 9 -0.92 11.21 -11.13
N HIS A 10 -1.24 10.14 -11.84
CA HIS A 10 -0.30 9.10 -12.26
C HIS A 10 0.49 8.50 -11.08
N PRO A 11 -0.20 8.01 -10.03
CA PRO A 11 0.52 7.41 -8.90
C PRO A 11 1.19 6.10 -9.33
N PRO A 12 2.24 5.69 -8.61
CA PRO A 12 2.95 4.46 -8.96
C PRO A 12 2.09 3.22 -8.73
N THR A 13 2.32 2.19 -9.53
CA THR A 13 1.69 0.87 -9.36
C THR A 13 2.72 -0.12 -8.86
N PHE A 14 2.25 -1.23 -8.27
CA PHE A 14 3.12 -2.26 -7.73
C PHE A 14 2.61 -3.64 -8.15
N HIS A 15 3.48 -4.45 -8.78
CA HIS A 15 3.15 -5.82 -9.19
C HIS A 15 3.78 -6.83 -8.25
N HIS A 16 5.10 -6.77 -8.13
CA HIS A 16 5.90 -7.64 -7.28
C HIS A 16 7.27 -7.01 -7.11
N SER A 17 7.99 -7.43 -6.08
CA SER A 17 9.33 -6.92 -5.85
C SER A 17 10.37 -7.79 -6.54
N VAL A 18 11.26 -7.19 -7.33
CA VAL A 18 12.47 -7.84 -7.81
C VAL A 18 13.50 -7.79 -6.68
N GLU A 19 13.54 -6.65 -5.97
CA GLU A 19 14.37 -6.48 -4.78
C GLU A 19 13.47 -6.24 -3.57
N PRO A 20 13.88 -6.68 -2.36
CA PRO A 20 13.05 -6.52 -1.18
C PRO A 20 12.65 -5.08 -0.86
N LEU A 21 13.48 -4.11 -1.20
CA LEU A 21 13.22 -2.72 -0.90
C LEU A 21 12.27 -2.03 -1.89
N ASP A 22 11.98 -2.67 -3.04
CA ASP A 22 11.06 -2.11 -4.02
C ASP A 22 9.67 -1.89 -3.44
N ALA A 23 9.23 -2.84 -2.60
CA ALA A 23 7.93 -2.74 -1.95
C ALA A 23 7.85 -1.52 -1.03
N ASP A 24 8.90 -1.30 -0.24
CA ASP A 24 8.93 -0.16 0.66
C ASP A 24 8.99 1.17 -0.12
N ASP A 25 9.77 1.22 -1.19
CA ASP A 25 9.86 2.39 -2.05
C ASP A 25 8.50 2.73 -2.66
N TRP A 26 7.77 1.72 -3.14
CA TRP A 26 6.42 1.96 -3.65
C TRP A 26 5.50 2.50 -2.55
N LEU A 27 5.55 1.87 -1.37
CA LEU A 27 4.70 2.28 -0.25
C LEU A 27 4.97 3.73 0.15
N CYS A 28 6.25 4.13 0.19
CA CYS A 28 6.62 5.51 0.46
C CYS A 28 6.08 6.45 -0.62
N SER A 29 6.23 6.09 -1.88
CA SER A 29 5.79 6.91 -3.01
C SER A 29 4.27 7.10 -2.99
N ILE A 30 3.51 6.01 -2.77
CA ILE A 30 2.06 6.12 -2.74
C ILE A 30 1.60 6.92 -1.51
N THR A 31 2.30 6.78 -0.38
CA THR A 31 2.00 7.55 0.82
C THR A 31 2.14 9.05 0.55
N HIS A 32 3.22 9.44 -0.11
CA HIS A 32 3.43 10.85 -0.46
C HIS A 32 2.34 11.37 -1.40
N LYS A 33 1.95 10.57 -2.37
CA LYS A 33 0.87 10.96 -3.29
C LYS A 33 -0.45 11.14 -2.56
N LEU A 34 -0.78 10.22 -1.65
CA LEU A 34 -2.01 10.30 -0.88
C LEU A 34 -2.04 11.55 0.00
N ARG A 35 -0.92 11.89 0.62
CA ARG A 35 -0.81 13.11 1.42
C ARG A 35 -0.92 14.36 0.57
N SER A 36 -0.21 14.41 -0.54
CA SER A 36 -0.21 15.57 -1.44
C SER A 36 -1.59 15.83 -2.02
N ALA A 37 -2.35 14.77 -2.25
CA ALA A 37 -3.71 14.86 -2.80
C ALA A 37 -4.77 15.10 -1.72
N LEU A 38 -4.38 15.15 -0.45
CA LEU A 38 -5.30 15.33 0.69
C LEU A 38 -6.40 14.28 0.73
N VAL A 39 -6.05 13.04 0.43
CA VAL A 39 -6.99 11.93 0.43
C VAL A 39 -7.44 11.63 1.86
N ALA A 40 -8.75 11.45 2.06
CA ALA A 40 -9.30 11.12 3.36
C ALA A 40 -8.76 9.79 3.87
N GLU A 41 -8.57 9.68 5.18
CA GLU A 41 -8.02 8.46 5.80
C GLU A 41 -8.80 7.21 5.39
N ALA A 42 -10.12 7.31 5.31
CA ALA A 42 -10.97 6.18 4.93
C ALA A 42 -10.75 5.74 3.48
N ASP A 43 -10.25 6.62 2.62
CA ASP A 43 -10.06 6.33 1.20
C ASP A 43 -8.65 5.88 0.85
N LYS A 44 -7.68 6.12 1.73
CA LYS A 44 -6.28 5.81 1.44
C LYS A 44 -6.04 4.35 1.06
N VAL A 45 -6.60 3.43 1.82
CA VAL A 45 -6.43 1.99 1.56
C VAL A 45 -7.04 1.62 0.21
N THR A 46 -8.24 2.10 -0.05
CA THR A 46 -8.93 1.83 -1.32
C THR A 46 -8.12 2.34 -2.51
N PHE A 47 -7.62 3.56 -2.42
CA PHE A 47 -6.85 4.17 -3.50
C PHE A 47 -5.53 3.44 -3.72
N ALA A 48 -4.81 3.12 -2.64
CA ALA A 48 -3.56 2.39 -2.74
C ALA A 48 -3.76 0.98 -3.29
N ALA A 49 -4.78 0.28 -2.82
CA ALA A 49 -5.08 -1.08 -3.27
C ALA A 49 -5.43 -1.12 -4.77
N TYR A 50 -6.06 -0.09 -5.28
CA TYR A 50 -6.36 0.02 -6.70
C TYR A 50 -5.09 -0.03 -7.56
N HIS A 51 -3.98 0.43 -7.01
CA HIS A 51 -2.70 0.47 -7.71
C HIS A 51 -1.84 -0.77 -7.50
N LEU A 52 -2.38 -1.79 -6.85
CA LEU A 52 -1.75 -3.11 -6.78
C LEU A 52 -2.17 -3.91 -8.01
N GLU A 53 -1.19 -4.56 -8.65
CA GLU A 53 -1.42 -5.35 -9.85
C GLU A 53 -0.79 -6.73 -9.71
N GLY A 54 -1.23 -7.69 -10.54
CA GLY A 54 -0.66 -9.02 -10.57
C GLY A 54 -0.64 -9.71 -9.22
N PRO A 55 0.51 -10.29 -8.82
CA PRO A 55 0.61 -11.01 -7.54
C PRO A 55 0.27 -10.17 -6.32
N ALA A 56 0.59 -8.87 -6.34
CA ALA A 56 0.27 -7.99 -5.23
C ALA A 56 -1.23 -7.79 -5.07
N SER A 57 -1.95 -7.68 -6.18
CA SER A 57 -3.41 -7.58 -6.16
C SER A 57 -4.05 -8.85 -5.61
N ILE A 58 -3.53 -10.01 -6.01
CA ILE A 58 -4.01 -11.30 -5.52
C ILE A 58 -3.77 -11.41 -4.01
N TRP A 59 -2.60 -11.00 -3.55
CA TRP A 59 -2.32 -10.98 -2.11
C TRP A 59 -3.35 -10.15 -1.35
N TRP A 60 -3.68 -8.98 -1.87
CA TRP A 60 -4.63 -8.09 -1.19
C TRP A 60 -6.04 -8.67 -1.16
N GLU A 61 -6.47 -9.30 -2.25
CA GLU A 61 -7.75 -9.98 -2.30
C GLU A 61 -7.83 -11.09 -1.26
N ASN A 62 -6.78 -11.89 -1.15
CA ASN A 62 -6.69 -12.97 -0.15
C ASN A 62 -6.68 -12.41 1.27
N TYR A 63 -5.99 -11.31 1.49
CA TYR A 63 -5.97 -10.64 2.79
C TYR A 63 -7.38 -10.23 3.22
N GLY A 64 -8.12 -9.62 2.31
CA GLY A 64 -9.51 -9.24 2.57
C GLY A 64 -10.41 -10.43 2.85
N ALA A 65 -10.17 -11.55 2.17
CA ALA A 65 -10.96 -12.77 2.35
C ALA A 65 -10.73 -13.43 3.71
N MET A 66 -9.59 -13.19 4.36
CA MET A 66 -9.28 -13.72 5.68
C MET A 66 -9.98 -12.96 6.81
N HIS A 67 -10.59 -11.84 6.51
CA HIS A 67 -11.24 -11.00 7.50
C HIS A 67 -12.76 -11.10 7.39
N PRO A 68 -13.50 -10.94 8.49
CA PRO A 68 -14.96 -11.00 8.44
C PRO A 68 -15.54 -9.85 7.61
N ALA A 69 -16.75 -10.07 7.09
CA ALA A 69 -17.47 -9.03 6.39
C ALA A 69 -17.65 -7.81 7.31
N GLY A 70 -17.41 -6.62 6.77
CA GLY A 70 -17.51 -5.40 7.54
C GLY A 70 -16.21 -4.97 8.23
N HIS A 71 -15.14 -5.78 8.11
CA HIS A 71 -13.84 -5.36 8.62
C HIS A 71 -13.34 -4.12 7.85
N VAL A 72 -12.94 -3.09 8.59
CA VAL A 72 -12.39 -1.87 8.00
C VAL A 72 -10.88 -1.86 8.21
N THR A 73 -10.13 -1.89 7.11
CA THR A 73 -8.67 -1.83 7.17
C THR A 73 -8.24 -0.36 7.23
N THR A 74 -7.47 -0.02 8.26
CA THR A 74 -6.90 1.33 8.37
C THR A 74 -5.63 1.43 7.52
N TRP A 75 -5.18 2.65 7.27
CA TRP A 75 -3.91 2.86 6.55
C TRP A 75 -2.73 2.24 7.30
N ALA A 76 -2.71 2.36 8.61
CA ALA A 76 -1.66 1.75 9.43
C ALA A 76 -1.66 0.23 9.28
N GLU A 77 -2.83 -0.40 9.31
CA GLU A 77 -2.96 -1.84 9.14
C GLU A 77 -2.50 -2.27 7.75
N PHE A 78 -2.93 -1.57 6.70
CA PHE A 78 -2.52 -1.85 5.33
C PHE A 78 -1.00 -1.76 5.18
N SER A 79 -0.40 -0.68 5.67
CA SER A 79 1.04 -0.44 5.56
C SER A 79 1.84 -1.54 6.26
N GLU A 80 1.41 -1.92 7.46
CA GLU A 80 2.09 -2.95 8.23
C GLU A 80 1.97 -4.32 7.54
N ALA A 81 0.78 -4.69 7.11
CA ALA A 81 0.55 -5.95 6.43
C ALA A 81 1.33 -6.03 5.11
N PHE A 82 1.38 -4.94 4.37
CA PHE A 82 2.12 -4.87 3.11
C PHE A 82 3.61 -5.09 3.36
N ARG A 83 4.17 -4.41 4.35
CA ARG A 83 5.59 -4.58 4.70
C ARG A 83 5.91 -5.99 5.15
N GLU A 84 5.09 -6.56 6.01
CA GLU A 84 5.29 -7.92 6.50
C GLU A 84 5.29 -8.94 5.37
N HIS A 85 4.43 -8.75 4.39
CA HIS A 85 4.30 -9.69 3.28
C HIS A 85 5.43 -9.54 2.25
N HIS A 86 5.84 -8.31 1.94
CA HIS A 86 6.73 -8.05 0.81
C HIS A 86 8.18 -7.79 1.20
N ILE A 87 8.47 -7.50 2.47
CA ILE A 87 9.81 -7.13 2.91
C ILE A 87 10.29 -8.09 4.00
N PRO A 88 11.50 -8.70 3.86
CA PRO A 88 12.07 -9.54 4.91
C PRO A 88 12.18 -8.77 6.23
N GLU A 89 11.93 -9.46 7.34
CA GLU A 89 11.89 -8.85 8.66
C GLU A 89 13.13 -8.02 9.00
N GLY A 90 14.31 -8.54 8.70
CA GLY A 90 15.56 -7.82 8.99
C GLY A 90 15.70 -6.52 8.23
N LEU A 91 15.21 -6.48 6.98
CA LEU A 91 15.23 -5.27 6.17
C LEU A 91 14.17 -4.29 6.62
N MET A 92 13.04 -4.80 7.09
CA MET A 92 11.95 -3.96 7.60
C MET A 92 12.40 -3.18 8.84
N ASP A 93 13.12 -3.82 9.76
CA ASP A 93 13.63 -3.17 10.95
C ASP A 93 14.59 -2.03 10.60
N ARG A 94 15.42 -2.25 9.59
CA ARG A 94 16.35 -1.22 9.11
C ARG A 94 15.60 -0.04 8.50
N LYS A 95 14.56 -0.31 7.72
CA LYS A 95 13.79 0.73 7.05
C LYS A 95 12.90 1.53 7.99
N ARG A 96 12.53 0.97 9.13
CA ARG A 96 11.72 1.69 10.12
C ARG A 96 12.40 2.95 10.64
N GLU A 97 13.71 2.99 10.61
CA GLU A 97 14.48 4.15 11.04
C GLU A 97 14.53 5.24 9.99
N GLU A 98 14.19 4.90 8.74
CA GLU A 98 14.16 5.84 7.63
C GLU A 98 12.72 6.16 7.28
N PHE A 99 12.29 7.36 7.57
CA PHE A 99 10.93 7.79 7.23
C PHE A 99 10.84 8.22 5.78
N CYS A 100 9.74 7.81 5.14
CA CYS A 100 9.40 8.32 3.83
C CYS A 100 8.52 9.55 3.92
#